data_1f6ba7107b8dc07c20a4a8c13a071048
#
_entry.id   1f6ba7107b8dc07c20a4a8c13a071048
#
_cell.length_a   1.000
_cell.length_b   1.000
_cell.length_c   1.000
_cell.angle_alpha   90.00
_cell.angle_beta   90.00
_cell.angle_gamma   90.00
#
_symmetry.space_group_name_H-M   'P 1'
#
loop_
_entity.id
_entity.type
_entity.pdbx_description
1 polymer ?
#
loop_
_entity_poly.entity_id
_entity_poly.type
_entity_poly.pdbx_seq_one_letter_code
_entity_poly.pdbx_strand_id
1 'polypeptide(L)'
;NLSGYVKELEEKVGAKLFEHGDRRMILTEVGKNLYEISCSIEKSVYKINSYKQQNNNVSGAVRLWTSDGLAAAYLSSCLPGFYQLYPDVRIEILCSIEAPSVLYDADLAVVYEKPVHPDAVILFKHNLRFGLFASMDYLASFGYPKDIEDIQKNHRLCVRSNYREVWGEWCNFVDNCSYVAAETNSSSMLMQLTKDGIGIALHPFSVGLKEKNLVCLDKIKFELSHPFWIVSYKDVKDQKKIRVLIDYIKKATAVL
;
A
#
# COMPACT_ATOMS: atom_id res chain seq x y z
N ASN A 1 25.49 -8.80 0.19
CA ASN A 1 25.27 -7.70 1.14
C ASN A 1 24.85 -6.46 0.35
N LEU A 2 23.62 -5.95 0.55
CA LEU A 2 23.03 -4.84 -0.22
C LEU A 2 23.94 -3.59 -0.21
N SER A 3 24.53 -3.27 0.95
CA SER A 3 25.43 -2.12 1.11
C SER A 3 26.69 -2.23 0.24
N GLY A 4 27.17 -3.45 -0.01
CA GLY A 4 28.31 -3.69 -0.89
C GLY A 4 27.97 -3.41 -2.37
N TYR A 5 26.81 -3.85 -2.82
CA TYR A 5 26.36 -3.57 -4.19
C TYR A 5 26.11 -2.09 -4.44
N VAL A 6 25.53 -1.38 -3.46
CA VAL A 6 25.31 0.07 -3.56
C VAL A 6 26.67 0.79 -3.68
N LYS A 7 27.65 0.43 -2.85
CA LYS A 7 28.97 1.04 -2.89
C LYS A 7 29.69 0.79 -4.22
N GLU A 8 29.64 -0.42 -4.74
CA GLU A 8 30.21 -0.78 -6.04
C GLU A 8 29.53 0.00 -7.19
N LEU A 9 28.22 0.21 -7.10
CA LEU A 9 27.47 1.01 -8.08
C LEU A 9 27.84 2.47 -8.00
N GLU A 10 27.98 3.05 -6.80
CA GLU A 10 28.45 4.42 -6.58
C GLU A 10 29.85 4.65 -7.15
N GLU A 11 30.74 3.69 -6.98
CA GLU A 11 32.10 3.72 -7.52
C GLU A 11 32.08 3.71 -9.08
N LYS A 12 31.22 2.88 -9.69
CA LYS A 12 31.07 2.81 -11.13
C LYS A 12 30.42 4.06 -11.73
N VAL A 13 29.48 4.66 -11.04
CA VAL A 13 28.77 5.88 -11.46
C VAL A 13 29.61 7.12 -11.20
N GLY A 14 30.56 7.05 -10.25
CA GLY A 14 31.38 8.17 -9.86
C GLY A 14 30.67 9.23 -9.01
N ALA A 15 29.52 8.87 -8.43
CA ALA A 15 28.72 9.76 -7.60
C ALA A 15 28.00 8.99 -6.49
N LYS A 16 27.71 9.70 -5.39
CA LYS A 16 26.86 9.17 -4.33
C LYS A 16 25.42 9.08 -4.78
N LEU A 17 24.78 7.94 -4.55
CA LEU A 17 23.38 7.68 -4.87
C LEU A 17 22.47 7.92 -3.67
N PHE A 18 23.02 7.79 -2.46
CA PHE A 18 22.32 8.00 -1.21
C PHE A 18 23.06 8.99 -0.33
N GLU A 19 22.29 9.80 0.39
CA GLU A 19 22.79 10.69 1.44
C GLU A 19 22.04 10.47 2.75
N HIS A 20 22.66 10.86 3.86
CA HIS A 20 22.05 10.79 5.17
C HIS A 20 21.09 11.96 5.36
N GLY A 21 19.79 11.68 5.41
CA GLY A 21 18.81 12.60 5.99
C GLY A 21 18.79 12.46 7.53
N ASP A 22 18.02 13.31 8.20
CA ASP A 22 18.00 13.40 9.68
C ASP A 22 17.74 12.07 10.40
N ARG A 23 17.11 11.08 9.75
CA ARG A 23 16.79 9.76 10.33
C ARG A 23 16.74 8.61 9.33
N ARG A 24 17.05 8.85 8.05
CA ARG A 24 16.96 7.82 6.99
C ARG A 24 17.91 8.17 5.84
N MET A 25 18.25 7.14 5.08
CA MET A 25 18.94 7.31 3.80
C MET A 25 17.93 7.85 2.78
N ILE A 26 18.29 8.91 2.07
CA ILE A 26 17.51 9.49 0.98
C ILE A 26 18.32 9.44 -0.32
N LEU A 27 17.62 9.38 -1.45
CA LEU A 27 18.28 9.43 -2.76
C LEU A 27 18.79 10.84 -3.04
N THR A 28 20.03 10.93 -3.51
CA THR A 28 20.58 12.15 -4.12
C THR A 28 19.87 12.43 -5.46
N GLU A 29 20.10 13.60 -6.07
CA GLU A 29 19.59 13.88 -7.43
C GLU A 29 20.10 12.85 -8.46
N VAL A 30 21.38 12.48 -8.39
CA VAL A 30 21.96 11.42 -9.23
C VAL A 30 21.30 10.08 -8.94
N GLY A 31 21.03 9.79 -7.65
CA GLY A 31 20.32 8.59 -7.21
C GLY A 31 18.90 8.53 -7.76
N LYS A 32 18.13 9.62 -7.76
CA LYS A 32 16.79 9.71 -8.33
C LYS A 32 16.80 9.46 -9.84
N ASN A 33 17.70 10.15 -10.57
CA ASN A 33 17.82 9.99 -12.02
C ASN A 33 18.20 8.55 -12.40
N LEU A 34 19.13 7.93 -11.66
CA LEU A 34 19.53 6.56 -11.90
C LEU A 34 18.41 5.57 -11.57
N TYR A 35 17.62 5.85 -10.53
CA TYR A 35 16.45 5.06 -10.18
C TYR A 35 15.39 5.08 -11.27
N GLU A 36 15.07 6.26 -11.84
CA GLU A 36 14.15 6.39 -12.97
C GLU A 36 14.63 5.64 -14.22
N ILE A 37 15.93 5.74 -14.53
CA ILE A 37 16.55 4.99 -15.63
C ILE A 37 16.45 3.48 -15.36
N SER A 38 16.75 3.04 -14.14
CA SER A 38 16.67 1.62 -13.75
C SER A 38 15.25 1.09 -13.88
N CYS A 39 14.24 1.85 -13.45
CA CYS A 39 12.83 1.51 -13.67
C CYS A 39 12.47 1.40 -15.15
N SER A 40 13.05 2.25 -16.01
CA SER A 40 12.86 2.19 -17.47
C SER A 40 13.51 0.95 -18.10
N ILE A 41 14.72 0.60 -17.65
CA ILE A 41 15.40 -0.63 -18.07
C ILE A 41 14.61 -1.85 -17.63
N GLU A 42 14.16 -1.89 -16.39
CA GLU A 42 13.34 -3.00 -15.87
C GLU A 42 12.06 -3.19 -16.68
N LYS A 43 11.36 -2.08 -17.01
CA LYS A 43 10.20 -2.11 -17.93
C LYS A 43 10.58 -2.68 -19.30
N SER A 44 11.75 -2.33 -19.82
CA SER A 44 12.22 -2.81 -21.13
C SER A 44 12.57 -4.29 -21.11
N VAL A 45 13.27 -4.76 -20.08
CA VAL A 45 13.56 -6.19 -19.86
C VAL A 45 12.26 -6.98 -19.69
N TYR A 46 11.30 -6.40 -18.99
CA TYR A 46 9.97 -7.01 -18.84
C TYR A 46 9.25 -7.13 -20.18
N LYS A 47 9.31 -6.09 -21.03
CA LYS A 47 8.80 -6.15 -22.42
C LYS A 47 9.48 -7.25 -23.23
N ILE A 48 10.80 -7.36 -23.18
CA ILE A 48 11.53 -8.41 -23.90
C ILE A 48 11.10 -9.80 -23.43
N ASN A 49 10.94 -9.99 -22.13
CA ASN A 49 10.46 -11.25 -21.57
C ASN A 49 9.00 -11.56 -21.94
N SER A 50 8.17 -10.52 -22.10
CA SER A 50 6.79 -10.68 -22.57
C SER A 50 6.71 -11.15 -24.03
N TYR A 51 7.64 -10.72 -24.91
CA TYR A 51 7.74 -11.25 -26.28
C TYR A 51 8.04 -12.75 -26.31
N LYS A 52 8.83 -13.28 -25.37
CA LYS A 52 9.05 -14.73 -25.23
C LYS A 52 7.79 -15.48 -24.76
N GLN A 53 6.86 -14.78 -24.10
CA GLN A 53 5.60 -15.35 -23.60
C GLN A 53 4.42 -15.16 -24.59
N GLN A 54 4.56 -14.33 -25.64
CA GLN A 54 3.50 -14.09 -26.64
C GLN A 54 3.02 -15.36 -27.37
N ASN A 55 3.79 -16.44 -27.35
CA ASN A 55 3.32 -17.74 -27.85
C ASN A 55 2.36 -18.49 -26.90
N ASN A 56 1.93 -17.86 -25.81
CA ASN A 56 1.01 -18.44 -24.85
C ASN A 56 0.09 -17.33 -24.34
N ASN A 57 -0.94 -16.95 -25.09
CA ASN A 57 -1.93 -15.95 -24.70
C ASN A 57 -2.46 -16.24 -23.28
N VAL A 58 -2.10 -15.36 -22.32
CA VAL A 58 -2.69 -15.35 -21.00
C VAL A 58 -3.93 -14.48 -21.07
N SER A 59 -5.10 -15.08 -20.99
CA SER A 59 -6.37 -14.39 -21.14
C SER A 59 -7.40 -14.92 -20.14
N GLY A 60 -8.54 -14.22 -20.04
CA GLY A 60 -9.67 -14.61 -19.22
C GLY A 60 -9.85 -13.75 -17.99
N ALA A 61 -10.95 -13.95 -17.26
CA ALA A 61 -11.27 -13.19 -16.07
C ALA A 61 -10.58 -13.76 -14.82
N VAL A 62 -10.12 -12.86 -13.95
CA VAL A 62 -9.65 -13.14 -12.59
C VAL A 62 -10.55 -12.36 -11.62
N ARG A 63 -11.26 -13.07 -10.77
CA ARG A 63 -12.04 -12.47 -9.70
C ARG A 63 -11.16 -12.31 -8.46
N LEU A 64 -10.98 -11.07 -8.03
CA LEU A 64 -10.18 -10.70 -6.89
C LEU A 64 -11.06 -10.05 -5.84
N TRP A 65 -11.12 -10.65 -4.66
CA TRP A 65 -11.82 -10.09 -3.52
C TRP A 65 -10.85 -9.37 -2.57
N THR A 66 -11.25 -8.20 -2.05
CA THR A 66 -10.45 -7.44 -1.08
C THR A 66 -11.33 -6.43 -0.32
N SER A 67 -10.73 -5.69 0.62
CA SER A 67 -11.34 -4.48 1.19
C SER A 67 -11.06 -3.26 0.31
N ASP A 68 -11.92 -2.23 0.39
CA ASP A 68 -11.72 -0.97 -0.32
C ASP A 68 -10.37 -0.33 -0.01
N GLY A 69 -9.93 -0.40 1.24
CA GLY A 69 -8.64 0.13 1.68
C GLY A 69 -7.44 -0.61 1.09
N LEU A 70 -7.47 -1.95 1.03
CA LEU A 70 -6.39 -2.73 0.39
C LEU A 70 -6.40 -2.56 -1.13
N ALA A 71 -7.58 -2.45 -1.76
CA ALA A 71 -7.67 -2.16 -3.18
C ALA A 71 -7.00 -0.83 -3.52
N ALA A 72 -7.32 0.24 -2.79
CA ALA A 72 -6.74 1.56 -2.99
C ALA A 72 -5.26 1.62 -2.61
N ALA A 73 -4.89 1.07 -1.45
CA ALA A 73 -3.53 1.16 -0.93
C ALA A 73 -2.51 0.34 -1.71
N TYR A 74 -2.95 -0.75 -2.33
CA TYR A 74 -2.05 -1.77 -2.82
C TYR A 74 -2.29 -2.15 -4.28
N LEU A 75 -3.54 -2.53 -4.65
CA LEU A 75 -3.80 -3.06 -5.98
C LEU A 75 -3.82 -1.99 -7.07
N SER A 76 -4.46 -0.85 -6.82
CA SER A 76 -4.68 0.17 -7.85
C SER A 76 -3.40 0.63 -8.53
N SER A 77 -2.30 0.76 -7.79
CA SER A 77 -1.01 1.17 -8.33
C SER A 77 -0.29 0.09 -9.15
N CYS A 78 -0.65 -1.18 -8.95
CA CYS A 78 -0.06 -2.30 -9.68
C CYS A 78 -0.71 -2.54 -11.05
N LEU A 79 -2.00 -2.23 -11.20
CA LEU A 79 -2.79 -2.60 -12.37
C LEU A 79 -2.32 -1.96 -13.69
N PRO A 80 -1.94 -0.66 -13.75
CA PRO A 80 -1.52 -0.05 -15.00
C PRO A 80 -0.36 -0.79 -15.68
N GLY A 81 0.66 -1.16 -14.90
CA GLY A 81 1.79 -1.91 -15.43
C GLY A 81 1.44 -3.38 -15.72
N PHE A 82 0.54 -3.97 -14.97
CA PHE A 82 0.05 -5.32 -15.26
C PHE A 82 -0.65 -5.40 -16.61
N TYR A 83 -1.55 -4.47 -16.92
CA TYR A 83 -2.27 -4.44 -18.19
C TYR A 83 -1.39 -4.14 -19.41
N GLN A 84 -0.25 -3.49 -19.22
CA GLN A 84 0.74 -3.34 -20.29
C GLN A 84 1.35 -4.68 -20.72
N LEU A 85 1.40 -5.67 -19.82
CA LEU A 85 1.99 -6.98 -20.03
C LEU A 85 0.95 -8.05 -20.39
N TYR A 86 -0.25 -7.92 -19.83
CA TYR A 86 -1.33 -8.90 -19.95
C TYR A 86 -2.66 -8.21 -20.27
N PRO A 87 -2.78 -7.60 -21.48
CA PRO A 87 -3.96 -6.81 -21.85
C PRO A 87 -5.24 -7.65 -21.97
N ASP A 88 -5.11 -8.96 -22.22
CA ASP A 88 -6.24 -9.88 -22.41
C ASP A 88 -6.73 -10.49 -21.08
N VAL A 89 -6.13 -10.13 -19.94
CA VAL A 89 -6.59 -10.54 -18.63
C VAL A 89 -7.54 -9.50 -18.08
N ARG A 90 -8.80 -9.89 -17.83
CA ARG A 90 -9.78 -9.05 -17.14
C ARG A 90 -9.71 -9.30 -15.65
N ILE A 91 -9.62 -8.25 -14.85
CA ILE A 91 -9.67 -8.34 -13.39
C ILE A 91 -10.99 -7.77 -12.89
N GLU A 92 -11.77 -8.61 -12.20
CA GLU A 92 -13.00 -8.22 -11.52
C GLU A 92 -12.67 -8.05 -10.04
N ILE A 93 -12.68 -6.81 -9.55
CA ILE A 93 -12.38 -6.50 -8.15
C ILE A 93 -13.69 -6.38 -7.38
N LEU A 94 -13.84 -7.23 -6.39
CA LEU A 94 -14.97 -7.21 -5.46
C LEU A 94 -14.48 -6.64 -4.14
N CYS A 95 -15.01 -5.48 -3.75
CA CYS A 95 -14.69 -4.85 -2.47
C CYS A 95 -15.83 -5.05 -1.48
N SER A 96 -15.50 -5.51 -0.28
CA SER A 96 -16.43 -5.51 0.85
C SER A 96 -15.71 -5.14 2.14
N ILE A 97 -16.48 -4.78 3.16
CA ILE A 97 -15.96 -4.44 4.49
C ILE A 97 -15.61 -5.73 5.24
N GLU A 98 -16.44 -6.74 5.08
CA GLU A 98 -16.27 -8.04 5.72
C GLU A 98 -15.70 -9.06 4.75
N ALA A 99 -14.82 -9.94 5.25
CA ALA A 99 -14.36 -11.07 4.48
C ALA A 99 -15.56 -11.95 4.11
N PRO A 100 -15.71 -12.37 2.84
CA PRO A 100 -16.76 -13.32 2.51
C PRO A 100 -16.57 -14.59 3.35
N SER A 101 -17.64 -15.07 3.96
CA SER A 101 -17.64 -16.30 4.74
C SER A 101 -17.25 -17.52 3.89
N VAL A 102 -17.36 -17.40 2.57
CA VAL A 102 -17.00 -18.41 1.59
C VAL A 102 -16.29 -17.73 0.42
N LEU A 103 -15.02 -18.03 0.24
CA LEU A 103 -14.19 -17.48 -0.86
C LEU A 103 -14.53 -18.09 -2.25
N TYR A 104 -15.60 -18.88 -2.38
CA TYR A 104 -15.93 -19.62 -3.63
C TYR A 104 -16.20 -18.73 -4.84
N ASP A 105 -16.49 -17.45 -4.62
CA ASP A 105 -16.74 -16.49 -5.72
C ASP A 105 -15.50 -15.72 -6.18
N ALA A 106 -14.33 -15.99 -5.61
CA ALA A 106 -13.09 -15.30 -5.97
C ALA A 106 -11.95 -16.27 -6.27
N ASP A 107 -11.18 -16.00 -7.32
CA ASP A 107 -9.96 -16.72 -7.65
C ASP A 107 -8.81 -16.35 -6.70
N LEU A 108 -8.79 -15.09 -6.27
CA LEU A 108 -7.83 -14.49 -5.34
C LEU A 108 -8.55 -13.67 -4.28
N ALA A 109 -8.00 -13.67 -3.07
CA ALA A 109 -8.39 -12.73 -2.03
C ALA A 109 -7.17 -12.02 -1.45
N VAL A 110 -7.32 -10.73 -1.13
CA VAL A 110 -6.34 -9.96 -0.36
C VAL A 110 -7.00 -9.56 0.96
N VAL A 111 -6.51 -10.15 2.04
CA VAL A 111 -7.19 -10.13 3.34
C VAL A 111 -6.26 -9.70 4.47
N TYR A 112 -6.83 -9.03 5.48
CA TYR A 112 -6.09 -8.63 6.70
C TYR A 112 -5.97 -9.75 7.72
N GLU A 113 -6.81 -10.78 7.63
CA GLU A 113 -6.76 -11.92 8.55
C GLU A 113 -6.14 -13.12 7.86
N LYS A 114 -5.39 -13.91 8.64
CA LYS A 114 -4.85 -15.17 8.13
C LYS A 114 -6.00 -16.14 7.85
N PRO A 115 -6.13 -16.65 6.62
CA PRO A 115 -7.21 -17.56 6.27
C PRO A 115 -7.13 -18.85 7.08
N VAL A 116 -8.27 -19.31 7.54
CA VAL A 116 -8.41 -20.57 8.29
C VAL A 116 -9.02 -21.69 7.46
N HIS A 117 -9.50 -21.41 6.24
CA HIS A 117 -10.11 -22.42 5.37
C HIS A 117 -9.08 -23.49 4.94
N PRO A 118 -9.37 -24.79 5.01
CA PRO A 118 -8.41 -25.87 4.74
C PRO A 118 -7.89 -25.93 3.30
N ASP A 119 -8.65 -25.40 2.34
CA ASP A 119 -8.26 -25.34 0.93
C ASP A 119 -7.65 -24.00 0.54
N ALA A 120 -7.58 -23.04 1.44
CA ALA A 120 -6.92 -21.78 1.21
C ALA A 120 -5.40 -21.96 1.18
N VAL A 121 -4.77 -21.41 0.15
CA VAL A 121 -3.32 -21.41 -0.01
C VAL A 121 -2.82 -19.97 0.09
N ILE A 122 -1.98 -19.71 1.09
CA ILE A 122 -1.33 -18.42 1.24
C ILE A 122 -0.23 -18.35 0.17
N LEU A 123 -0.36 -17.40 -0.74
CA LEU A 123 0.56 -17.18 -1.85
C LEU A 123 1.61 -16.12 -1.54
N PHE A 124 1.23 -15.16 -0.68
CA PHE A 124 2.09 -14.05 -0.30
C PHE A 124 1.63 -13.42 1.02
N LYS A 125 2.58 -12.92 1.80
CA LYS A 125 2.34 -12.11 3.00
C LYS A 125 3.16 -10.84 2.92
N HIS A 126 2.57 -9.71 3.26
CA HIS A 126 3.26 -8.44 3.34
C HIS A 126 2.71 -7.61 4.51
N ASN A 127 3.47 -6.60 4.95
CA ASN A 127 3.03 -5.68 6.00
C ASN A 127 2.71 -4.32 5.39
N LEU A 128 1.54 -3.81 5.70
CA LEU A 128 1.13 -2.46 5.37
C LEU A 128 1.46 -1.55 6.56
N ARG A 129 2.22 -0.49 6.33
CA ARG A 129 2.57 0.49 7.36
C ARG A 129 1.65 1.69 7.27
N PHE A 130 1.29 2.22 8.43
CA PHE A 130 0.36 3.34 8.59
C PHE A 130 1.01 4.45 9.38
N GLY A 131 0.67 5.69 9.04
CA GLY A 131 1.07 6.90 9.75
C GLY A 131 -0.07 7.90 9.83
N LEU A 132 0.12 8.94 10.62
CA LEU A 132 -0.83 10.04 10.76
C LEU A 132 -0.64 11.05 9.62
N PHE A 133 -1.76 11.47 9.04
CA PHE A 133 -1.81 12.44 7.95
C PHE A 133 -2.86 13.52 8.25
N ALA A 134 -2.59 14.72 7.75
CA ALA A 134 -3.53 15.84 7.74
C ALA A 134 -3.40 16.61 6.43
N SER A 135 -4.44 17.33 6.01
CA SER A 135 -4.31 18.22 4.86
C SER A 135 -3.54 19.49 5.21
N MET A 136 -2.95 20.11 4.19
CA MET A 136 -2.27 21.41 4.34
C MET A 136 -3.22 22.47 4.89
N ASP A 137 -4.47 22.49 4.45
CA ASP A 137 -5.49 23.44 4.89
C ASP A 137 -5.86 23.25 6.38
N TYR A 138 -5.94 21.99 6.83
CA TYR A 138 -6.11 21.69 8.24
C TYR A 138 -4.96 22.23 9.08
N LEU A 139 -3.73 21.96 8.66
CA LEU A 139 -2.53 22.40 9.37
C LEU A 139 -2.38 23.94 9.37
N ALA A 140 -2.81 24.60 8.29
CA ALA A 140 -2.85 26.07 8.25
C ALA A 140 -3.84 26.66 9.26
N SER A 141 -4.96 25.97 9.50
CA SER A 141 -6.02 26.44 10.40
C SER A 141 -5.78 26.09 11.87
N PHE A 142 -5.23 24.90 12.15
CA PHE A 142 -5.08 24.34 13.50
C PHE A 142 -3.63 24.25 14.00
N GLY A 143 -2.66 24.55 13.12
CA GLY A 143 -1.25 24.39 13.42
C GLY A 143 -0.75 22.95 13.20
N TYR A 144 0.57 22.79 13.23
CA TYR A 144 1.21 21.47 13.18
C TYR A 144 1.29 20.90 14.61
N PRO A 145 0.79 19.68 14.88
CA PRO A 145 0.81 19.12 16.22
C PRO A 145 2.28 18.92 16.70
N LYS A 146 2.51 19.22 17.97
CA LYS A 146 3.83 19.14 18.60
C LYS A 146 4.22 17.70 18.94
N ASP A 147 3.24 16.96 19.45
CA ASP A 147 3.38 15.59 19.93
C ASP A 147 2.01 14.88 19.97
N ILE A 148 1.99 13.65 20.47
CA ILE A 148 0.77 12.82 20.60
C ILE A 148 -0.24 13.49 21.55
N GLU A 149 0.22 14.07 22.66
CA GLU A 149 -0.65 14.68 23.65
C GLU A 149 -1.34 15.94 23.08
N ASP A 150 -0.64 16.70 22.25
CA ASP A 150 -1.21 17.84 21.52
C ASP A 150 -2.31 17.41 20.55
N ILE A 151 -2.10 16.30 19.82
CA ILE A 151 -3.15 15.73 18.95
C ILE A 151 -4.37 15.37 19.79
N GLN A 152 -4.18 14.66 20.90
CA GLN A 152 -5.26 14.17 21.73
C GLN A 152 -6.09 15.30 22.39
N LYS A 153 -5.45 16.41 22.73
CA LYS A 153 -6.11 17.53 23.44
C LYS A 153 -6.67 18.60 22.52
N ASN A 154 -5.95 18.94 21.44
CA ASN A 154 -6.17 20.18 20.71
C ASN A 154 -6.53 19.96 19.23
N HIS A 155 -6.42 18.74 18.71
CA HIS A 155 -6.71 18.46 17.31
C HIS A 155 -7.96 17.60 17.11
N ARG A 156 -8.52 17.68 15.92
CA ARG A 156 -9.64 16.86 15.47
C ARG A 156 -9.15 15.58 14.86
N LEU A 157 -9.80 14.48 15.14
CA LEU A 157 -9.48 13.17 14.58
C LEU A 157 -10.59 12.68 13.64
N CYS A 158 -10.23 12.11 12.52
CA CYS A 158 -11.11 11.29 11.68
C CYS A 158 -10.69 9.82 11.82
N VAL A 159 -11.65 8.95 12.10
CA VAL A 159 -11.39 7.56 12.50
C VAL A 159 -12.06 6.59 11.54
N ARG A 160 -11.37 5.48 11.24
CA ARG A 160 -12.00 4.32 10.64
C ARG A 160 -12.35 3.32 11.75
N SER A 161 -13.66 3.02 11.89
CA SER A 161 -14.20 2.20 12.99
C SER A 161 -13.48 0.86 13.14
N ASN A 162 -13.30 0.11 12.05
CA ASN A 162 -12.62 -1.19 12.05
C ASN A 162 -11.17 -1.15 12.56
N TYR A 163 -10.48 0.02 12.48
CA TYR A 163 -9.11 0.12 12.99
C TYR A 163 -9.04 0.00 14.50
N ARG A 164 -10.10 0.41 15.21
CA ARG A 164 -10.19 0.27 16.67
C ARG A 164 -10.28 -1.20 17.10
N GLU A 165 -10.91 -2.04 16.30
CA GLU A 165 -11.05 -3.47 16.57
C GLU A 165 -9.74 -4.23 16.33
N VAL A 166 -8.93 -3.75 15.38
CA VAL A 166 -7.71 -4.43 14.94
C VAL A 166 -6.50 -4.05 15.78
N TRP A 167 -6.40 -2.78 16.21
CA TRP A 167 -5.21 -2.27 16.91
C TRP A 167 -5.58 -1.69 18.26
N GLY A 168 -5.27 -2.40 19.34
CA GLY A 168 -5.47 -1.90 20.70
C GLY A 168 -4.72 -0.60 20.99
N GLU A 169 -3.54 -0.40 20.37
CA GLU A 169 -2.78 0.84 20.47
C GLU A 169 -3.53 2.02 19.82
N TRP A 170 -4.14 1.81 18.64
CA TRP A 170 -4.98 2.81 18.01
C TRP A 170 -6.27 3.07 18.78
N CYS A 171 -6.90 2.03 19.31
CA CYS A 171 -8.08 2.17 20.17
C CYS A 171 -7.76 3.07 21.37
N ASN A 172 -6.68 2.77 22.09
CA ASN A 172 -6.24 3.55 23.23
C ASN A 172 -5.88 5.00 22.84
N PHE A 173 -5.23 5.19 21.67
CA PHE A 173 -4.95 6.54 21.16
C PHE A 173 -6.23 7.34 20.94
N VAL A 174 -7.22 6.77 20.26
CA VAL A 174 -8.50 7.43 19.96
C VAL A 174 -9.31 7.71 21.22
N ASP A 175 -9.33 6.76 22.18
CA ASP A 175 -10.08 6.92 23.44
C ASP A 175 -9.56 8.07 24.33
N ASN A 176 -8.30 8.47 24.15
CA ASN A 176 -7.71 9.63 24.81
C ASN A 176 -7.88 10.94 24.02
N CYS A 177 -8.48 10.92 22.83
CA CYS A 177 -8.69 12.12 22.03
C CYS A 177 -9.93 12.88 22.51
N SER A 178 -9.76 14.18 22.74
CA SER A 178 -10.86 15.07 23.16
C SER A 178 -11.93 15.25 22.08
N TYR A 179 -11.57 15.10 20.80
CA TYR A 179 -12.48 15.37 19.70
C TYR A 179 -12.28 14.45 18.50
N VAL A 180 -13.18 13.51 18.36
CA VAL A 180 -13.36 12.71 17.13
C VAL A 180 -14.40 13.42 16.27
N ALA A 181 -13.94 14.05 15.17
CA ALA A 181 -14.80 14.85 14.30
C ALA A 181 -15.68 13.99 13.39
N ALA A 182 -15.16 12.84 12.96
CA ALA A 182 -15.90 11.91 12.12
C ALA A 182 -15.41 10.49 12.31
N GLU A 183 -16.32 9.54 12.19
CA GLU A 183 -16.05 8.12 12.18
C GLU A 183 -16.72 7.48 10.97
N THR A 184 -16.02 6.58 10.27
CA THR A 184 -16.50 5.91 9.07
C THR A 184 -15.93 4.50 8.97
N ASN A 185 -16.65 3.59 8.32
CA ASN A 185 -16.17 2.25 7.97
C ASN A 185 -15.54 2.17 6.56
N SER A 186 -15.51 3.28 5.81
CA SER A 186 -14.97 3.37 4.47
C SER A 186 -13.59 4.04 4.45
N SER A 187 -12.60 3.40 3.85
CA SER A 187 -11.27 3.98 3.66
C SER A 187 -11.29 5.15 2.68
N SER A 188 -12.13 5.08 1.65
CA SER A 188 -12.29 6.16 0.68
C SER A 188 -12.90 7.40 1.32
N MET A 189 -13.92 7.21 2.18
CA MET A 189 -14.52 8.32 2.91
C MET A 189 -13.53 8.93 3.91
N LEU A 190 -12.77 8.10 4.65
CA LEU A 190 -11.74 8.60 5.56
C LEU A 190 -10.70 9.46 4.83
N MET A 191 -10.27 9.01 3.64
CA MET A 191 -9.33 9.76 2.80
C MET A 191 -9.91 11.11 2.40
N GLN A 192 -11.18 11.15 1.99
CA GLN A 192 -11.84 12.39 1.59
C GLN A 192 -11.98 13.36 2.77
N LEU A 193 -12.42 12.89 3.94
CA LEU A 193 -12.50 13.69 5.16
C LEU A 193 -11.14 14.33 5.52
N THR A 194 -10.06 13.56 5.39
CA THR A 194 -8.71 14.08 5.66
C THR A 194 -8.30 15.14 4.65
N LYS A 195 -8.57 14.92 3.36
CA LYS A 195 -8.27 15.86 2.26
C LYS A 195 -9.04 17.16 2.40
N ASP A 196 -10.28 17.08 2.84
CA ASP A 196 -11.17 18.25 3.05
C ASP A 196 -10.87 19.00 4.36
N GLY A 197 -9.84 18.58 5.11
CA GLY A 197 -9.38 19.31 6.28
C GLY A 197 -10.28 19.14 7.51
N ILE A 198 -11.02 18.04 7.60
CA ILE A 198 -11.90 17.79 8.76
C ILE A 198 -11.08 17.41 10.00
N GLY A 199 -9.96 16.69 9.81
CA GLY A 199 -9.11 16.27 10.92
C GLY A 199 -7.89 15.47 10.48
N ILE A 200 -7.12 15.05 11.48
CA ILE A 200 -5.99 14.12 11.33
C ILE A 200 -6.54 12.70 11.23
N ALA A 201 -5.96 11.87 10.36
CA ALA A 201 -6.36 10.48 10.24
C ALA A 201 -5.16 9.53 10.04
N LEU A 202 -5.39 8.26 10.36
CA LEU A 202 -4.44 7.17 10.14
C LEU A 202 -4.63 6.61 8.73
N HIS A 203 -3.59 6.75 7.88
CA HIS A 203 -3.59 6.22 6.51
C HIS A 203 -2.38 5.33 6.23
N PRO A 204 -2.51 4.36 5.31
CA PRO A 204 -1.34 3.67 4.78
C PRO A 204 -0.38 4.66 4.13
N PHE A 205 0.93 4.52 4.39
CA PHE A 205 1.94 5.37 3.74
C PHE A 205 1.88 5.28 2.21
N SER A 206 1.61 4.07 1.68
CA SER A 206 1.47 3.83 0.23
C SER A 206 0.37 4.64 -0.45
N VAL A 207 -0.58 5.15 0.31
CA VAL A 207 -1.68 6.02 -0.20
C VAL A 207 -1.45 7.47 0.20
N GLY A 208 -1.26 7.73 1.49
CA GLY A 208 -1.15 9.09 2.02
C GLY A 208 -0.03 9.90 1.39
N LEU A 209 1.13 9.27 1.11
CA LEU A 209 2.27 9.94 0.48
C LEU A 209 2.06 10.28 -1.01
N LYS A 210 1.06 9.69 -1.66
CA LYS A 210 0.71 10.01 -3.07
C LYS A 210 -0.22 11.22 -3.20
N GLU A 211 -0.89 11.59 -2.12
CA GLU A 211 -1.84 12.70 -2.09
C GLU A 211 -1.08 14.02 -1.90
N LYS A 212 -1.10 14.88 -2.91
CA LYS A 212 -0.32 16.13 -2.94
C LYS A 212 -0.68 17.13 -1.86
N ASN A 213 -1.94 17.12 -1.40
CA ASN A 213 -2.45 18.03 -0.37
C ASN A 213 -2.38 17.44 1.04
N LEU A 214 -1.88 16.22 1.21
CA LEU A 214 -1.67 15.61 2.51
C LEU A 214 -0.21 15.73 2.96
N VAL A 215 -0.07 15.97 4.25
CA VAL A 215 1.20 16.02 4.95
C VAL A 215 1.27 14.84 5.90
N CYS A 216 2.32 14.05 5.80
CA CYS A 216 2.63 13.04 6.79
C CYS A 216 3.17 13.71 8.06
N LEU A 217 2.57 13.41 9.21
CA LEU A 217 2.99 13.95 10.51
C LEU A 217 4.20 13.15 11.05
N ASP A 218 5.28 13.06 10.29
CA ASP A 218 6.45 12.23 10.55
C ASP A 218 7.23 12.58 11.81
N LYS A 219 7.07 13.82 12.31
CA LYS A 219 7.63 14.27 13.60
C LYS A 219 6.91 13.64 14.79
N ILE A 220 5.66 13.22 14.60
CA ILE A 220 4.89 12.48 15.58
C ILE A 220 5.27 11.00 15.47
N LYS A 221 5.86 10.45 16.52
CA LYS A 221 6.29 9.04 16.57
C LYS A 221 5.09 8.11 16.79
N PHE A 222 4.22 8.04 15.81
CA PHE A 222 3.08 7.14 15.82
C PHE A 222 2.97 6.43 14.48
N GLU A 223 3.35 5.16 14.46
CA GLU A 223 3.28 4.28 13.28
C GLU A 223 2.69 2.94 13.68
N LEU A 224 1.80 2.43 12.87
CA LEU A 224 1.25 1.10 13.00
C LEU A 224 1.62 0.24 11.80
N SER A 225 1.65 -1.06 12.01
CA SER A 225 1.88 -2.03 10.94
C SER A 225 0.89 -3.17 11.05
N HIS A 226 0.34 -3.58 9.92
CA HIS A 226 -0.57 -4.72 9.87
C HIS A 226 -0.21 -5.66 8.73
N PRO A 227 -0.13 -6.97 8.97
CA PRO A 227 0.05 -7.94 7.91
C PRO A 227 -1.22 -8.06 7.06
N PHE A 228 -1.03 -8.34 5.77
CA PHE A 228 -2.08 -8.82 4.89
C PHE A 228 -1.58 -10.02 4.09
N TRP A 229 -2.52 -10.80 3.59
CA TRP A 229 -2.23 -12.03 2.85
C TRP A 229 -2.90 -12.01 1.49
N ILE A 230 -2.20 -12.51 0.48
CA ILE A 230 -2.80 -12.89 -0.79
C ILE A 230 -3.04 -14.39 -0.75
N VAL A 231 -4.27 -14.75 -0.99
CA VAL A 231 -4.77 -16.11 -0.83
C VAL A 231 -5.45 -16.58 -2.10
N SER A 232 -5.33 -17.84 -2.41
CA SER A 232 -6.07 -18.52 -3.48
C SER A 232 -6.50 -19.90 -3.00
N TYR A 233 -7.19 -20.64 -3.85
CA TYR A 233 -7.53 -22.04 -3.59
C TYR A 233 -6.62 -23.01 -4.33
N LYS A 234 -6.52 -24.24 -3.80
CA LYS A 234 -5.71 -25.33 -4.40
C LYS A 234 -6.02 -25.53 -5.87
N ASP A 235 -7.31 -25.48 -6.24
CA ASP A 235 -7.78 -25.80 -7.60
C ASP A 235 -7.51 -24.69 -8.62
N VAL A 236 -7.34 -23.44 -8.20
CA VAL A 236 -7.20 -22.28 -9.11
C VAL A 236 -5.84 -21.63 -9.07
N LYS A 237 -5.06 -21.80 -7.99
CA LYS A 237 -3.76 -21.13 -7.80
C LYS A 237 -2.74 -21.38 -8.92
N ASP A 238 -2.85 -22.51 -9.61
CA ASP A 238 -1.92 -22.91 -10.67
C ASP A 238 -2.36 -22.47 -12.07
N GLN A 239 -3.55 -21.85 -12.19
CA GLN A 239 -3.98 -21.24 -13.46
C GLN A 239 -3.01 -20.13 -13.89
N LYS A 240 -2.63 -20.11 -15.15
CA LYS A 240 -1.62 -19.20 -15.67
C LYS A 240 -1.93 -17.73 -15.41
N LYS A 241 -3.20 -17.31 -15.60
CA LYS A 241 -3.68 -15.95 -15.36
C LYS A 241 -3.52 -15.53 -13.88
N ILE A 242 -3.72 -16.47 -12.96
CA ILE A 242 -3.56 -16.27 -11.52
C ILE A 242 -2.09 -16.10 -11.16
N ARG A 243 -1.23 -17.00 -11.67
CA ARG A 243 0.21 -16.98 -11.39
C ARG A 243 0.87 -15.68 -11.87
N VAL A 244 0.58 -15.25 -13.09
CA VAL A 244 1.16 -14.02 -13.63
C VAL A 244 0.72 -12.77 -12.86
N LEU A 245 -0.54 -12.73 -12.40
CA LEU A 245 -1.04 -11.63 -11.58
C LEU A 245 -0.33 -11.59 -10.22
N ILE A 246 -0.21 -12.74 -9.55
CA ILE A 246 0.47 -12.85 -8.26
C ILE A 246 1.94 -12.48 -8.37
N ASP A 247 2.64 -13.02 -9.36
CA ASP A 247 4.06 -12.75 -9.56
C ASP A 247 4.31 -11.27 -9.88
N TYR A 248 3.37 -10.64 -10.60
CA TYR A 248 3.41 -9.21 -10.85
C TYR A 248 3.20 -8.40 -9.56
N ILE A 249 2.17 -8.73 -8.78
CA ILE A 249 1.89 -8.06 -7.50
C ILE A 249 3.09 -8.19 -6.54
N LYS A 250 3.66 -9.39 -6.38
CA LYS A 250 4.85 -9.62 -5.53
C LYS A 250 6.02 -8.72 -5.90
N LYS A 251 6.30 -8.57 -7.19
CA LYS A 251 7.38 -7.72 -7.68
C LYS A 251 7.10 -6.25 -7.45
N ALA A 252 5.88 -5.80 -7.72
CA ALA A 252 5.48 -4.41 -7.50
C ALA A 252 5.55 -4.02 -6.00
N THR A 253 5.35 -4.98 -5.10
CA THR A 253 5.41 -4.75 -3.64
C THR A 253 6.83 -4.70 -3.10
N ALA A 254 7.76 -5.41 -3.70
CA ALA A 254 9.16 -5.42 -3.25
C ALA A 254 9.82 -4.03 -3.42
N VAL A 255 9.16 -3.10 -4.12
CA VAL A 255 9.63 -1.73 -4.43
C VAL A 255 8.92 -0.68 -3.54
N LEU A 256 7.89 -1.07 -2.77
CA LEU A 256 7.16 -0.22 -1.82
C LEU A 256 7.70 -0.37 -0.39
#